data_57baca3114d14e2d9c8dc3fe0fa3ca6e
#
_entry.id   57baca3114d14e2d9c8dc3fe0fa3ca6e
#
_cell.length_a   1.000
_cell.length_b   1.000
_cell.length_c   1.000
_cell.angle_alpha   90.00
_cell.angle_beta   90.00
_cell.angle_gamma   90.00
#
_symmetry.space_group_name_H-M   'P 1'
#
loop_
_entity.id
_entity.type
_entity.pdbx_description
1 polymer ?
#
loop_
_entity_poly.entity_id
_entity_poly.type
_entity_poly.pdbx_seq_one_letter_code
_entity_poly.pdbx_strand_id
1 'polypeptide(L)'
;GLQGLGIKKGEGKKRAKDIAGYCVYRQINWAVQFSVPMILSILLLSRLHTGGDLHPAFGWLIPVSFLGGTGPAIAAGQVLDKYGFSDFTGLGITAAAYGMLLGLIGGIIMTKLATKRGYTSYIENTDTISRELLTGIIPKGKRGSIGEETIASITLEPLAWHLALIMIPTGLAHIITIYGSKALGIELPEFSIAFFVSLILYYVFQATKVNDSVDPKVINGFGNLISDYVVVFSLAMVQVDVIIKYAAPFLLLMLAFTVWMVVWFWFCGPHLIGKDWFERGLFNWGYATGTFATGFCLLRVVDPNNRSTALSDTAILTPFEHVVEITALSLGPVLLSTGA
;
A
#
# COMPACT_ATOMS: atom_id res chain seq x y z
N GLY A 1 18.24 4.93 0.18
CA GLY A 1 18.04 4.63 1.61
C GLY A 1 19.22 5.00 2.50
N LEU A 2 20.47 4.87 2.06
CA LEU A 2 21.66 5.14 2.91
C LEU A 2 22.10 6.61 2.98
N GLN A 3 21.58 7.49 2.17
CA GLN A 3 21.91 8.93 2.21
C GLN A 3 21.15 9.74 3.26
N GLY A 4 20.19 9.15 3.99
CA GLY A 4 19.23 9.87 4.81
C GLY A 4 19.42 9.83 6.32
N LEU A 5 20.38 9.09 6.86
CA LEU A 5 20.64 9.04 8.29
C LEU A 5 21.59 10.16 8.77
N GLY A 6 21.28 11.41 8.43
CA GLY A 6 21.98 12.58 8.97
C GLY A 6 21.74 12.74 10.50
N ILE A 7 22.02 11.68 11.28
CA ILE A 7 21.93 11.70 12.74
C ILE A 7 23.21 12.32 13.27
N LYS A 8 23.12 13.54 13.80
CA LYS A 8 24.22 14.14 14.55
C LYS A 8 24.53 13.28 15.79
N LYS A 9 25.80 13.08 16.09
CA LYS A 9 26.26 12.34 17.28
C LYS A 9 25.60 12.96 18.53
N GLY A 10 24.75 12.22 19.25
CA GLY A 10 24.03 12.66 20.43
C GLY A 10 22.49 12.74 20.31
N GLU A 11 21.94 12.89 19.11
CA GLU A 11 20.46 12.94 18.89
C GLU A 11 19.83 11.56 18.68
N GLY A 12 20.64 10.51 18.56
CA GLY A 12 20.19 9.17 18.20
C GLY A 12 19.14 8.57 19.13
N LYS A 13 19.26 8.78 20.46
CA LYS A 13 18.29 8.21 21.42
C LYS A 13 16.91 8.88 21.31
N LYS A 14 16.86 10.21 21.14
CA LYS A 14 15.59 10.94 20.99
C LYS A 14 14.91 10.55 19.67
N ARG A 15 15.67 10.52 18.59
CA ARG A 15 15.17 10.13 17.27
C ARG A 15 14.72 8.66 17.23
N ALA A 16 15.46 7.76 17.90
CA ALA A 16 15.05 6.36 18.06
C ALA A 16 13.71 6.23 18.80
N LYS A 17 13.47 7.04 19.83
CA LYS A 17 12.18 7.07 20.54
C LYS A 17 11.05 7.60 19.66
N ASP A 18 11.30 8.66 18.90
CA ASP A 18 10.29 9.24 17.98
C ASP A 18 9.94 8.27 16.84
N ILE A 19 10.94 7.57 16.29
CA ILE A 19 10.72 6.52 15.26
C ILE A 19 9.98 5.33 15.88
N ALA A 20 10.34 4.91 17.10
CA ALA A 20 9.67 3.80 17.78
C ALA A 20 8.19 4.08 18.03
N GLY A 21 7.83 5.31 18.45
CA GLY A 21 6.44 5.71 18.61
C GLY A 21 5.66 5.63 17.31
N TYR A 22 6.23 6.11 16.21
CA TYR A 22 5.63 6.03 14.89
C TYR A 22 5.52 4.57 14.40
N CYS A 23 6.54 3.75 14.66
CA CYS A 23 6.49 2.32 14.37
C CYS A 23 5.35 1.63 15.13
N VAL A 24 5.25 1.86 16.45
CA VAL A 24 4.16 1.30 17.27
C VAL A 24 2.78 1.73 16.76
N TYR A 25 2.63 3.02 16.42
CA TYR A 25 1.39 3.53 15.83
C TYR A 25 1.01 2.76 14.56
N ARG A 26 1.96 2.55 13.65
CA ARG A 26 1.72 1.81 12.41
C ARG A 26 1.42 0.34 12.67
N GLN A 27 2.21 -0.31 13.53
CA GLN A 27 2.07 -1.75 13.82
C GLN A 27 0.75 -2.09 14.52
N ILE A 28 0.28 -1.27 15.47
CA ILE A 28 -1.03 -1.48 16.10
C ILE A 28 -2.15 -1.31 15.07
N ASN A 29 -2.10 -0.26 14.25
CA ASN A 29 -3.10 -0.06 13.20
C ASN A 29 -3.13 -1.25 12.24
N TRP A 30 -1.98 -1.75 11.85
CA TRP A 30 -1.81 -2.92 11.00
C TRP A 30 -2.40 -4.18 11.65
N ALA A 31 -2.04 -4.47 12.91
CA ALA A 31 -2.56 -5.61 13.65
C ALA A 31 -4.09 -5.59 13.77
N VAL A 32 -4.67 -4.41 13.99
CA VAL A 32 -6.13 -4.23 14.05
C VAL A 32 -6.77 -4.47 12.68
N GLN A 33 -6.16 -4.00 11.59
CA GLN A 33 -6.69 -4.24 10.24
C GLN A 33 -6.66 -5.72 9.84
N PHE A 34 -5.75 -6.51 10.39
CA PHE A 34 -5.70 -7.96 10.14
C PHE A 34 -6.63 -8.75 11.06
N SER A 35 -6.78 -8.39 12.33
CA SER A 35 -7.49 -9.19 13.32
C SER A 35 -8.97 -8.82 13.48
N VAL A 36 -9.27 -7.52 13.61
CA VAL A 36 -10.63 -7.08 13.94
C VAL A 36 -11.65 -7.36 12.84
N PRO A 37 -11.36 -7.17 11.54
CA PRO A 37 -12.33 -7.50 10.48
C PRO A 37 -12.67 -8.99 10.46
N MET A 38 -11.70 -9.85 10.75
CA MET A 38 -11.92 -11.29 10.82
C MET A 38 -12.89 -11.62 11.97
N ILE A 39 -12.64 -11.06 13.15
CA ILE A 39 -13.50 -11.24 14.32
C ILE A 39 -14.92 -10.72 14.04
N LEU A 40 -15.03 -9.50 13.49
CA LEU A 40 -16.32 -8.91 13.10
C LEU A 40 -17.05 -9.76 12.05
N SER A 41 -16.33 -10.27 11.06
CA SER A 41 -16.91 -11.11 10.02
C SER A 41 -17.53 -12.38 10.61
N ILE A 42 -16.79 -13.09 11.46
CA ILE A 42 -17.23 -14.36 12.04
C ILE A 42 -18.33 -14.16 13.07
N LEU A 43 -18.21 -13.17 13.97
CA LEU A 43 -19.13 -13.04 15.09
C LEU A 43 -20.41 -12.24 14.78
N LEU A 44 -20.30 -11.23 13.93
CA LEU A 44 -21.39 -10.27 13.69
C LEU A 44 -21.93 -10.34 12.25
N LEU A 45 -21.06 -10.23 11.25
CA LEU A 45 -21.50 -10.06 9.87
C LEU A 45 -22.10 -11.35 9.30
N SER A 46 -21.63 -12.51 9.74
CA SER A 46 -22.20 -13.81 9.37
C SER A 46 -23.67 -13.93 9.76
N ARG A 47 -24.08 -13.29 10.87
CA ARG A 47 -25.48 -13.29 11.34
C ARG A 47 -26.39 -12.31 10.58
N LEU A 48 -25.79 -11.34 9.91
CA LEU A 48 -26.52 -10.29 9.16
C LEU A 48 -26.64 -10.63 7.67
N HIS A 49 -25.91 -11.62 7.21
CA HIS A 49 -25.97 -12.06 5.82
C HIS A 49 -27.16 -13.01 5.60
N THR A 50 -28.12 -12.58 4.79
CA THR A 50 -29.36 -13.34 4.52
C THR A 50 -29.21 -14.31 3.34
N GLY A 51 -28.07 -14.28 2.63
CA GLY A 51 -27.79 -15.07 1.43
C GLY A 51 -27.13 -16.42 1.66
N GLY A 52 -27.08 -16.91 2.90
CA GLY A 52 -26.37 -18.14 3.29
C GLY A 52 -25.21 -17.84 4.26
N ASP A 53 -24.33 -18.83 4.46
CA ASP A 53 -23.17 -18.64 5.33
C ASP A 53 -22.14 -17.71 4.69
N LEU A 54 -21.70 -16.71 5.44
CA LEU A 54 -20.65 -15.80 5.01
C LEU A 54 -19.30 -16.52 5.06
N HIS A 55 -18.55 -16.49 3.96
CA HIS A 55 -17.26 -17.16 3.90
C HIS A 55 -16.31 -16.68 5.01
N PRO A 56 -15.59 -17.53 5.74
CA PRO A 56 -14.72 -17.15 6.86
C PRO A 56 -13.69 -16.09 6.49
N ALA A 57 -13.19 -16.09 5.25
CA ALA A 57 -12.23 -15.11 4.75
C ALA A 57 -12.85 -13.75 4.38
N PHE A 58 -14.15 -13.51 4.62
CA PHE A 58 -14.79 -12.23 4.26
C PHE A 58 -14.11 -11.03 4.95
N GLY A 59 -13.71 -11.17 6.20
CA GLY A 59 -12.97 -10.13 6.92
C GLY A 59 -11.61 -9.79 6.31
N TRP A 60 -11.03 -10.70 5.52
CA TRP A 60 -9.75 -10.50 4.83
C TRP A 60 -9.82 -9.39 3.77
N LEU A 61 -11.02 -8.97 3.38
CA LEU A 61 -11.23 -7.82 2.48
C LEU A 61 -10.51 -6.56 2.96
N ILE A 62 -10.50 -6.29 4.27
CA ILE A 62 -9.87 -5.07 4.80
C ILE A 62 -8.35 -5.06 4.58
N PRO A 63 -7.56 -6.03 5.12
CA PRO A 63 -6.12 -5.95 4.97
C PRO A 63 -5.66 -5.99 3.51
N VAL A 64 -6.24 -6.84 2.67
CA VAL A 64 -5.80 -6.93 1.26
C VAL A 64 -6.14 -5.68 0.46
N SER A 65 -7.26 -5.02 0.77
CA SER A 65 -7.76 -3.89 -0.02
C SER A 65 -7.27 -2.55 0.50
N PHE A 66 -7.26 -2.34 1.82
CA PHE A 66 -6.87 -1.07 2.42
C PHE A 66 -5.35 -0.89 2.48
N LEU A 67 -4.60 -1.93 2.87
CA LEU A 67 -3.13 -1.87 2.89
C LEU A 67 -2.53 -2.23 1.52
N GLY A 68 -3.05 -3.31 0.93
CA GLY A 68 -2.50 -3.84 -0.30
C GLY A 68 -2.99 -3.13 -1.56
N GLY A 69 -4.21 -2.61 -1.56
CA GLY A 69 -4.87 -2.06 -2.75
C GLY A 69 -5.39 -3.15 -3.69
N THR A 70 -5.57 -2.81 -4.97
CA THR A 70 -6.21 -3.70 -5.96
C THR A 70 -5.37 -4.93 -6.30
N GLY A 71 -4.04 -4.81 -6.35
CA GLY A 71 -3.15 -5.92 -6.71
C GLY A 71 -3.24 -7.11 -5.75
N PRO A 72 -2.94 -6.94 -4.45
CA PRO A 72 -3.12 -7.98 -3.44
C PRO A 72 -4.56 -8.47 -3.30
N ALA A 73 -5.58 -7.62 -3.52
CA ALA A 73 -6.97 -8.04 -3.52
C ALA A 73 -7.28 -9.04 -4.64
N ILE A 74 -6.78 -8.81 -5.85
CA ILE A 74 -6.90 -9.74 -6.97
C ILE A 74 -6.14 -11.03 -6.67
N ALA A 75 -4.90 -10.93 -6.18
CA ALA A 75 -4.07 -12.09 -5.87
C ALA A 75 -4.71 -12.98 -4.79
N ALA A 76 -5.23 -12.39 -3.72
CA ALA A 76 -5.97 -13.12 -2.69
C ALA A 76 -7.24 -13.76 -3.24
N GLY A 77 -7.96 -13.05 -4.12
CA GLY A 77 -9.16 -13.56 -4.77
C GLY A 77 -8.90 -14.77 -5.65
N GLN A 78 -7.81 -14.80 -6.40
CA GLN A 78 -7.41 -15.96 -7.21
C GLN A 78 -7.13 -17.20 -6.36
N VAL A 79 -6.58 -17.03 -5.15
CA VAL A 79 -6.40 -18.12 -4.20
C VAL A 79 -7.75 -18.55 -3.64
N LEU A 80 -8.55 -17.62 -3.14
CA LEU A 80 -9.82 -17.90 -2.47
C LEU A 80 -10.90 -18.47 -3.40
N ASP A 81 -10.84 -18.16 -4.70
CA ASP A 81 -11.72 -18.74 -5.72
C ASP A 81 -11.60 -20.28 -5.76
N LYS A 82 -10.39 -20.79 -5.66
CA LYS A 82 -10.13 -22.24 -5.60
C LYS A 82 -10.66 -22.91 -4.32
N TYR A 83 -10.88 -22.13 -3.28
CA TYR A 83 -11.43 -22.57 -2.00
C TYR A 83 -12.91 -22.21 -1.80
N GLY A 84 -13.61 -21.86 -2.87
CA GLY A 84 -15.06 -21.66 -2.87
C GLY A 84 -15.54 -20.24 -2.61
N PHE A 85 -14.65 -19.24 -2.63
CA PHE A 85 -15.03 -17.83 -2.51
C PHE A 85 -14.76 -17.05 -3.79
N SER A 86 -15.46 -17.37 -4.86
CA SER A 86 -15.32 -16.77 -6.20
C SER A 86 -15.65 -15.27 -6.23
N ASP A 87 -16.54 -14.81 -5.34
CA ASP A 87 -16.96 -13.41 -5.28
C ASP A 87 -15.90 -12.48 -4.64
N PHE A 88 -14.83 -13.04 -4.04
CA PHE A 88 -13.84 -12.27 -3.27
C PHE A 88 -13.12 -11.25 -4.14
N THR A 89 -12.74 -11.58 -5.37
CA THR A 89 -12.03 -10.65 -6.28
C THR A 89 -12.84 -9.39 -6.53
N GLY A 90 -14.11 -9.52 -6.86
CA GLY A 90 -15.01 -8.37 -7.10
C GLY A 90 -15.19 -7.49 -5.86
N LEU A 91 -15.41 -8.11 -4.70
CA LEU A 91 -15.52 -7.41 -3.42
C LEU A 91 -14.20 -6.72 -3.04
N GLY A 92 -13.07 -7.39 -3.22
CA GLY A 92 -11.73 -6.87 -2.91
C GLY A 92 -11.37 -5.65 -3.73
N ILE A 93 -11.62 -5.68 -5.04
CA ILE A 93 -11.42 -4.53 -5.94
C ILE A 93 -12.30 -3.35 -5.51
N THR A 94 -13.57 -3.62 -5.18
CA THR A 94 -14.51 -2.58 -4.73
C THR A 94 -14.07 -1.97 -3.40
N ALA A 95 -13.62 -2.81 -2.46
CA ALA A 95 -13.09 -2.36 -1.17
C ALA A 95 -11.81 -1.53 -1.34
N ALA A 96 -10.93 -1.92 -2.26
CA ALA A 96 -9.71 -1.16 -2.58
C ALA A 96 -10.04 0.21 -3.20
N ALA A 97 -10.98 0.27 -4.12
CA ALA A 97 -11.45 1.54 -4.69
C ALA A 97 -12.06 2.45 -3.62
N TYR A 98 -12.91 1.90 -2.75
CA TYR A 98 -13.45 2.62 -1.60
C TYR A 98 -12.34 3.14 -0.68
N GLY A 99 -11.38 2.31 -0.33
CA GLY A 99 -10.24 2.67 0.52
C GLY A 99 -9.40 3.81 -0.07
N MET A 100 -9.08 3.77 -1.37
CA MET A 100 -8.35 4.84 -2.06
C MET A 100 -9.12 6.17 -2.06
N LEU A 101 -10.42 6.13 -2.33
CA LEU A 101 -11.28 7.33 -2.27
C LEU A 101 -11.35 7.88 -0.85
N LEU A 102 -11.53 7.01 0.15
CA LEU A 102 -11.50 7.37 1.56
C LEU A 102 -10.15 8.00 1.93
N GLY A 103 -9.05 7.43 1.46
CA GLY A 103 -7.70 7.93 1.67
C GLY A 103 -7.55 9.36 1.19
N LEU A 104 -7.84 9.61 -0.08
CA LEU A 104 -7.68 10.91 -0.72
C LEU A 104 -8.67 11.95 -0.17
N ILE A 105 -9.97 11.68 -0.22
CA ILE A 105 -10.99 12.64 0.21
C ILE A 105 -10.90 12.87 1.71
N GLY A 106 -10.81 11.81 2.49
CA GLY A 106 -10.65 11.89 3.95
C GLY A 106 -9.38 12.63 4.35
N GLY A 107 -8.25 12.34 3.69
CA GLY A 107 -6.98 13.02 3.93
C GLY A 107 -7.04 14.53 3.64
N ILE A 108 -7.71 14.94 2.56
CA ILE A 108 -7.93 16.36 2.25
C ILE A 108 -8.82 17.03 3.30
N ILE A 109 -9.89 16.37 3.73
CA ILE A 109 -10.78 16.87 4.81
C ILE A 109 -9.99 17.02 6.10
N MET A 110 -9.21 16.00 6.48
CA MET A 110 -8.37 16.03 7.68
C MET A 110 -7.34 17.15 7.63
N THR A 111 -6.71 17.36 6.47
CA THR A 111 -5.76 18.47 6.26
C THR A 111 -6.43 19.82 6.48
N LYS A 112 -7.62 20.06 5.90
CA LYS A 112 -8.37 21.31 6.12
C LYS A 112 -8.73 21.54 7.58
N LEU A 113 -9.16 20.48 8.28
CA LEU A 113 -9.49 20.56 9.70
C LEU A 113 -8.26 20.83 10.56
N ALA A 114 -7.15 20.18 10.26
CA ALA A 114 -5.90 20.32 10.98
C ALA A 114 -5.29 21.71 10.80
N THR A 115 -5.29 22.24 9.57
CA THR A 115 -4.77 23.58 9.28
C THR A 115 -5.58 24.63 10.05
N LYS A 116 -6.91 24.53 10.09
CA LYS A 116 -7.75 25.44 10.89
C LYS A 116 -7.47 25.37 12.39
N ARG A 117 -6.99 24.23 12.89
CA ARG A 117 -6.67 24.01 14.32
C ARG A 117 -5.19 24.21 14.65
N GLY A 118 -4.36 24.56 13.66
CA GLY A 118 -2.91 24.78 13.85
C GLY A 118 -2.11 23.48 14.12
N TYR A 119 -2.60 22.31 13.67
CA TYR A 119 -1.89 21.04 13.82
C TYR A 119 -0.89 20.76 12.71
N THR A 120 -0.94 21.52 11.60
CA THR A 120 0.02 21.42 10.49
C THR A 120 1.26 22.25 10.79
N SER A 121 2.45 21.62 10.68
CA SER A 121 3.71 22.31 11.02
C SER A 121 4.34 23.05 9.85
N TYR A 122 3.98 22.73 8.61
CA TYR A 122 4.67 23.20 7.40
C TYR A 122 3.76 23.95 6.42
N ILE A 123 2.46 24.01 6.70
CA ILE A 123 1.47 24.80 5.94
C ILE A 123 0.66 25.66 6.89
N GLU A 124 0.69 26.96 6.66
CA GLU A 124 -0.10 27.93 7.43
C GLU A 124 -1.51 28.13 6.86
N ASN A 125 -1.70 27.90 5.56
CA ASN A 125 -2.98 28.07 4.90
C ASN A 125 -3.16 27.11 3.71
N THR A 126 -4.35 26.55 3.55
CA THR A 126 -4.70 25.67 2.41
C THR A 126 -4.75 26.42 1.08
N ASP A 127 -4.80 27.76 1.08
CA ASP A 127 -4.79 28.58 -0.14
C ASP A 127 -3.40 28.62 -0.81
N THR A 128 -2.36 28.09 -0.13
CA THR A 128 -0.99 27.99 -0.66
C THR A 128 -0.74 26.69 -1.44
N ILE A 129 -1.77 25.87 -1.68
CA ILE A 129 -1.63 24.68 -2.53
C ILE A 129 -1.14 25.14 -3.90
N SER A 130 0.01 24.61 -4.31
CA SER A 130 0.62 25.00 -5.58
C SER A 130 -0.35 24.75 -6.74
N ARG A 131 -0.37 25.67 -7.71
CA ARG A 131 -1.23 25.55 -8.90
C ARG A 131 -1.01 24.22 -9.64
N GLU A 132 0.17 23.66 -9.50
CA GLU A 132 0.56 22.34 -10.03
C GLU A 132 -0.27 21.21 -9.42
N LEU A 133 -0.50 21.24 -8.10
CA LEU A 133 -1.33 20.24 -7.39
C LEU A 133 -2.81 20.40 -7.71
N LEU A 134 -3.27 21.64 -7.98
CA LEU A 134 -4.66 21.90 -8.33
C LEU A 134 -5.00 21.51 -9.78
N THR A 135 -4.05 21.72 -10.70
CA THR A 135 -4.29 21.51 -12.14
C THR A 135 -3.70 20.19 -12.66
N GLY A 136 -2.81 19.55 -11.89
CA GLY A 136 -2.03 18.38 -12.33
C GLY A 136 -0.97 18.70 -13.39
N ILE A 137 -0.79 19.99 -13.78
CA ILE A 137 0.10 20.41 -14.86
C ILE A 137 1.36 21.06 -14.29
N ILE A 138 2.52 20.51 -14.60
CA ILE A 138 3.82 21.06 -14.19
C ILE A 138 4.27 22.11 -15.22
N PRO A 139 4.51 23.37 -14.79
CA PRO A 139 5.01 24.44 -15.65
C PRO A 139 6.35 24.07 -16.31
N LYS A 140 6.59 24.58 -17.53
CA LYS A 140 7.80 24.24 -18.33
C LYS A 140 9.11 24.38 -17.56
N GLY A 141 9.27 25.39 -16.72
CA GLY A 141 10.50 25.65 -15.95
C GLY A 141 10.71 24.75 -14.72
N LYS A 142 9.72 23.92 -14.34
CA LYS A 142 9.79 23.02 -13.18
C LYS A 142 9.70 21.53 -13.54
N ARG A 143 9.72 21.20 -14.85
CA ARG A 143 9.61 19.82 -15.32
C ARG A 143 10.89 19.06 -15.00
N GLY A 144 10.76 17.94 -14.30
CA GLY A 144 11.86 17.01 -14.06
C GLY A 144 12.05 16.01 -15.18
N SER A 145 13.18 15.31 -15.21
CA SER A 145 13.41 14.15 -16.08
C SER A 145 12.65 12.93 -15.58
N ILE A 146 12.05 12.18 -16.50
CA ILE A 146 11.37 10.89 -16.23
C ILE A 146 12.39 9.77 -16.03
N GLY A 147 13.59 9.91 -16.58
CA GLY A 147 14.69 8.94 -16.50
C GLY A 147 15.89 9.36 -17.32
N GLU A 148 16.94 8.56 -17.25
CA GLU A 148 18.18 8.73 -17.98
C GLU A 148 18.49 7.47 -18.80
N GLU A 149 19.15 7.62 -19.95
CA GLU A 149 19.67 6.50 -20.73
C GLU A 149 20.90 5.92 -20.03
N THR A 150 20.75 4.72 -19.48
CA THR A 150 21.84 4.02 -18.77
C THR A 150 22.57 3.00 -19.61
N ILE A 151 22.03 2.67 -20.78
CA ILE A 151 22.66 1.78 -21.78
C ILE A 151 22.63 2.44 -23.16
N ALA A 152 23.61 2.12 -24.00
CA ALA A 152 23.62 2.60 -25.37
C ALA A 152 22.55 1.90 -26.22
N SER A 153 21.72 2.67 -26.91
CA SER A 153 20.62 2.17 -27.75
C SER A 153 21.03 1.30 -28.94
N ILE A 154 22.36 1.18 -29.19
CA ILE A 154 22.92 0.33 -30.28
C ILE A 154 22.64 -1.16 -30.04
N THR A 155 22.54 -1.60 -28.77
CA THR A 155 22.40 -3.02 -28.41
C THR A 155 20.95 -3.36 -28.08
N LEU A 156 20.30 -2.51 -27.30
CA LEU A 156 18.92 -2.67 -26.87
C LEU A 156 18.34 -1.29 -26.55
N GLU A 157 17.06 -1.11 -26.80
CA GLU A 157 16.36 0.13 -26.45
C GLU A 157 16.32 0.26 -24.92
N PRO A 158 16.69 1.42 -24.31
CA PRO A 158 16.80 1.58 -22.87
C PRO A 158 15.53 1.26 -22.07
N LEU A 159 14.34 1.60 -22.59
CA LEU A 159 13.07 1.27 -21.94
C LEU A 159 12.80 -0.24 -21.97
N ALA A 160 13.15 -0.91 -23.10
CA ALA A 160 12.99 -2.35 -23.22
C ALA A 160 13.91 -3.11 -22.24
N TRP A 161 15.12 -2.59 -22.00
CA TRP A 161 16.03 -3.12 -20.98
C TRP A 161 15.40 -3.06 -19.59
N HIS A 162 14.91 -1.89 -19.18
CA HIS A 162 14.27 -1.72 -17.86
C HIS A 162 13.01 -2.57 -17.70
N LEU A 163 12.22 -2.69 -18.76
CA LEU A 163 11.05 -3.57 -18.77
C LEU A 163 11.46 -5.04 -18.62
N ALA A 164 12.53 -5.49 -19.32
CA ALA A 164 13.05 -6.85 -19.20
C ALA A 164 13.50 -7.15 -17.76
N LEU A 165 14.15 -6.19 -17.09
CA LEU A 165 14.55 -6.34 -15.68
C LEU A 165 13.35 -6.53 -14.73
N ILE A 166 12.20 -5.92 -15.04
CA ILE A 166 10.94 -6.12 -14.28
C ILE A 166 10.32 -7.49 -14.62
N MET A 167 10.40 -7.92 -15.87
CA MET A 167 9.81 -9.18 -16.33
C MET A 167 10.57 -10.42 -15.86
N ILE A 168 11.88 -10.32 -15.63
CA ILE A 168 12.71 -11.45 -15.14
C ILE A 168 12.18 -12.00 -13.80
N PRO A 169 12.06 -11.20 -12.72
CA PRO A 169 11.53 -11.70 -11.45
C PRO A 169 10.10 -12.21 -11.57
N THR A 170 9.27 -11.60 -12.40
CA THR A 170 7.90 -12.05 -12.64
C THR A 170 7.87 -13.42 -13.32
N GLY A 171 8.66 -13.62 -14.36
CA GLY A 171 8.77 -14.91 -15.05
C GLY A 171 9.34 -16.02 -14.17
N LEU A 172 10.36 -15.71 -13.38
CA LEU A 172 10.92 -16.66 -12.40
C LEU A 172 9.89 -17.02 -11.33
N ALA A 173 9.15 -16.02 -10.82
CA ALA A 173 8.10 -16.27 -9.84
C ALA A 173 7.00 -17.16 -10.40
N HIS A 174 6.58 -16.95 -11.62
CA HIS A 174 5.59 -17.79 -12.30
C HIS A 174 6.04 -19.25 -12.36
N ILE A 175 7.27 -19.51 -12.78
CA ILE A 175 7.87 -20.86 -12.82
C ILE A 175 7.90 -21.47 -11.42
N ILE A 176 8.39 -20.73 -10.41
CA ILE A 176 8.47 -21.20 -9.02
C ILE A 176 7.07 -21.49 -8.48
N THR A 177 6.09 -20.65 -8.77
CA THR A 177 4.70 -20.86 -8.34
C THR A 177 4.13 -22.16 -8.90
N ILE A 178 4.26 -22.41 -10.20
CA ILE A 178 3.72 -23.62 -10.83
C ILE A 178 4.33 -24.87 -10.21
N TYR A 179 5.65 -24.96 -10.19
CA TYR A 179 6.33 -26.17 -9.70
C TYR A 179 6.28 -26.29 -8.18
N GLY A 180 6.37 -25.18 -7.46
CA GLY A 180 6.31 -25.14 -6.00
C GLY A 180 4.93 -25.51 -5.46
N SER A 181 3.87 -24.94 -6.04
CA SER A 181 2.49 -25.29 -5.64
C SER A 181 2.20 -26.76 -5.86
N LYS A 182 2.66 -27.32 -6.99
CA LYS A 182 2.50 -28.75 -7.29
C LYS A 182 3.30 -29.64 -6.32
N ALA A 183 4.51 -29.23 -5.94
CA ALA A 183 5.36 -30.00 -5.04
C ALA A 183 4.88 -29.98 -3.59
N LEU A 184 4.35 -28.83 -3.14
CA LEU A 184 3.91 -28.62 -1.76
C LEU A 184 2.43 -28.98 -1.54
N GLY A 185 1.64 -29.13 -2.62
CA GLY A 185 0.19 -29.40 -2.52
C GLY A 185 -0.63 -28.20 -1.99
N ILE A 186 -0.06 -27.00 -2.02
CA ILE A 186 -0.69 -25.74 -1.59
C ILE A 186 -0.56 -24.70 -2.69
N GLU A 187 -1.50 -23.77 -2.75
CA GLU A 187 -1.42 -22.64 -3.68
C GLU A 187 -0.44 -21.59 -3.17
N LEU A 188 0.63 -21.35 -3.93
CA LEU A 188 1.60 -20.32 -3.64
C LEU A 188 1.20 -19.02 -4.34
N PRO A 189 1.12 -17.89 -3.63
CA PRO A 189 0.73 -16.61 -4.23
C PRO A 189 1.90 -16.04 -5.05
N GLU A 190 1.72 -16.01 -6.36
CA GLU A 190 2.74 -15.64 -7.34
C GLU A 190 3.33 -14.24 -7.08
N PHE A 191 2.47 -13.27 -6.70
CA PHE A 191 2.90 -11.92 -6.43
C PHE A 191 3.94 -11.84 -5.30
N SER A 192 3.80 -12.68 -4.28
CA SER A 192 4.73 -12.72 -3.14
C SER A 192 6.04 -13.37 -3.49
N ILE A 193 5.97 -14.43 -4.27
CA ILE A 193 7.18 -15.05 -4.82
C ILE A 193 7.92 -14.03 -5.70
N ALA A 194 7.22 -13.29 -6.54
CA ALA A 194 7.81 -12.24 -7.36
C ALA A 194 8.52 -11.16 -6.50
N PHE A 195 7.93 -10.79 -5.37
CA PHE A 195 8.56 -9.85 -4.45
C PHE A 195 9.87 -10.40 -3.86
N PHE A 196 9.87 -11.63 -3.35
CA PHE A 196 11.07 -12.24 -2.77
C PHE A 196 12.14 -12.49 -3.83
N VAL A 197 11.76 -12.96 -5.02
CA VAL A 197 12.68 -13.12 -6.15
C VAL A 197 13.28 -11.77 -6.55
N SER A 198 12.49 -10.71 -6.63
CA SER A 198 12.98 -9.36 -6.92
C SER A 198 13.97 -8.87 -5.87
N LEU A 199 13.73 -9.16 -4.58
CA LEU A 199 14.64 -8.81 -3.49
C LEU A 199 15.99 -9.54 -3.63
N ILE A 200 15.96 -10.83 -3.95
CA ILE A 200 17.18 -11.62 -4.19
C ILE A 200 17.92 -11.06 -5.41
N LEU A 201 17.23 -10.83 -6.51
CA LEU A 201 17.82 -10.29 -7.73
C LEU A 201 18.41 -8.89 -7.52
N TYR A 202 17.81 -8.05 -6.67
CA TYR A 202 18.40 -6.77 -6.32
C TYR A 202 19.82 -6.90 -5.75
N TYR A 203 20.04 -7.84 -4.82
CA TYR A 203 21.39 -8.10 -4.28
C TYR A 203 22.34 -8.72 -5.31
N VAL A 204 21.84 -9.60 -6.18
CA VAL A 204 22.62 -10.16 -7.29
C VAL A 204 23.04 -9.05 -8.26
N PHE A 205 22.15 -8.14 -8.62
CA PHE A 205 22.45 -7.01 -9.52
C PHE A 205 23.46 -6.03 -8.91
N GLN A 206 23.40 -5.84 -7.58
CA GLN A 206 24.45 -5.06 -6.91
C GLN A 206 25.80 -5.76 -6.97
N ALA A 207 25.87 -7.07 -6.70
CA ALA A 207 27.12 -7.83 -6.72
C ALA A 207 27.73 -7.94 -8.13
N THR A 208 26.90 -8.02 -9.17
CA THR A 208 27.31 -8.14 -10.58
C THR A 208 27.47 -6.80 -11.30
N LYS A 209 27.26 -5.67 -10.61
CA LYS A 209 27.24 -4.31 -11.16
C LYS A 209 26.21 -4.07 -12.28
N VAL A 210 25.26 -4.94 -12.46
CA VAL A 210 24.11 -4.72 -13.37
C VAL A 210 23.33 -3.49 -12.92
N ASN A 211 23.35 -3.19 -11.62
CA ASN A 211 22.71 -2.01 -11.04
C ASN A 211 23.20 -0.69 -11.63
N ASP A 212 24.41 -0.63 -12.19
CA ASP A 212 24.95 0.56 -12.87
C ASP A 212 24.20 0.88 -14.18
N SER A 213 23.51 -0.12 -14.76
CA SER A 213 22.68 0.02 -15.97
C SER A 213 21.20 0.26 -15.68
N VAL A 214 20.81 0.48 -14.41
CA VAL A 214 19.42 0.64 -13.98
C VAL A 214 19.16 2.09 -13.55
N ASP A 215 18.18 2.73 -14.19
CA ASP A 215 17.65 4.00 -13.69
C ASP A 215 16.43 3.75 -12.79
N PRO A 216 16.53 4.09 -11.48
CA PRO A 216 15.40 3.93 -10.55
C PRO A 216 14.15 4.73 -10.93
N LYS A 217 14.28 5.86 -11.63
CA LYS A 217 13.13 6.66 -12.08
C LYS A 217 12.33 5.92 -13.15
N VAL A 218 13.03 5.29 -14.10
CA VAL A 218 12.42 4.49 -15.18
C VAL A 218 11.70 3.27 -14.58
N ILE A 219 12.37 2.53 -13.67
CA ILE A 219 11.74 1.39 -12.97
C ILE A 219 10.48 1.82 -12.19
N ASN A 220 10.56 2.91 -11.42
CA ASN A 220 9.41 3.44 -10.70
C ASN A 220 8.32 3.94 -11.65
N GLY A 221 8.70 4.52 -12.79
CA GLY A 221 7.77 4.93 -13.84
C GLY A 221 6.96 3.76 -14.38
N PHE A 222 7.59 2.64 -14.70
CA PHE A 222 6.89 1.40 -15.10
C PHE A 222 6.01 0.84 -13.99
N GLY A 223 6.49 0.82 -12.74
CA GLY A 223 5.69 0.37 -11.59
C GLY A 223 4.42 1.20 -11.43
N ASN A 224 4.52 2.53 -11.51
CA ASN A 224 3.36 3.42 -11.42
C ASN A 224 2.40 3.22 -12.62
N LEU A 225 2.94 3.13 -13.85
CA LEU A 225 2.15 2.89 -15.05
C LEU A 225 1.34 1.59 -14.94
N ILE A 226 1.99 0.50 -14.57
CA ILE A 226 1.34 -0.81 -14.40
C ILE A 226 0.28 -0.73 -13.29
N SER A 227 0.58 -0.07 -12.18
CA SER A 227 -0.37 0.12 -11.08
C SER A 227 -1.61 0.90 -11.52
N ASP A 228 -1.44 1.98 -12.29
CA ASP A 228 -2.56 2.77 -12.80
C ASP A 228 -3.43 1.95 -13.75
N TYR A 229 -2.84 1.16 -14.64
CA TYR A 229 -3.59 0.24 -15.50
C TYR A 229 -4.34 -0.82 -14.69
N VAL A 230 -3.70 -1.43 -13.69
CA VAL A 230 -4.37 -2.40 -12.80
C VAL A 230 -5.58 -1.76 -12.13
N VAL A 231 -5.47 -0.53 -11.63
CA VAL A 231 -6.61 0.19 -11.02
C VAL A 231 -7.73 0.42 -12.02
N VAL A 232 -7.43 0.94 -13.21
CA VAL A 232 -8.44 1.24 -14.25
C VAL A 232 -9.17 -0.02 -14.72
N PHE A 233 -8.43 -1.08 -15.05
CA PHE A 233 -9.03 -2.34 -15.48
C PHE A 233 -9.81 -3.02 -14.36
N SER A 234 -9.31 -2.94 -13.12
CA SER A 234 -10.00 -3.51 -11.97
C SER A 234 -11.34 -2.81 -11.72
N LEU A 235 -11.37 -1.47 -11.81
CA LEU A 235 -12.62 -0.72 -11.68
C LEU A 235 -13.62 -1.07 -12.80
N ALA A 236 -13.13 -1.29 -14.02
CA ALA A 236 -13.98 -1.72 -15.15
C ALA A 236 -14.55 -3.14 -14.96
N MET A 237 -13.90 -3.98 -14.15
CA MET A 237 -14.32 -5.36 -13.84
C MET A 237 -15.20 -5.48 -12.59
N VAL A 238 -15.58 -4.36 -11.96
CA VAL A 238 -16.45 -4.37 -10.75
C VAL A 238 -17.78 -5.02 -11.06
N GLN A 239 -18.11 -6.08 -10.34
CA GLN A 239 -19.35 -6.84 -10.48
C GLN A 239 -20.42 -6.27 -9.54
N VAL A 240 -21.33 -5.47 -10.09
CA VAL A 240 -22.40 -4.81 -9.31
C VAL A 240 -23.29 -5.83 -8.60
N ASP A 241 -23.60 -6.94 -9.25
CA ASP A 241 -24.43 -8.02 -8.69
C ASP A 241 -23.82 -8.63 -7.42
N VAL A 242 -22.49 -8.79 -7.40
CA VAL A 242 -21.76 -9.27 -6.23
C VAL A 242 -21.86 -8.27 -5.07
N ILE A 243 -21.74 -6.98 -5.38
CA ILE A 243 -21.87 -5.92 -4.36
C ILE A 243 -23.28 -5.92 -3.76
N ILE A 244 -24.31 -6.07 -4.57
CA ILE A 244 -25.71 -6.14 -4.12
C ILE A 244 -25.90 -7.36 -3.21
N LYS A 245 -25.39 -8.51 -3.59
CA LYS A 245 -25.46 -9.76 -2.82
C LYS A 245 -24.87 -9.62 -1.40
N TYR A 246 -23.75 -8.90 -1.26
CA TYR A 246 -23.06 -8.70 0.01
C TYR A 246 -23.23 -7.30 0.61
N ALA A 247 -24.22 -6.51 0.14
CA ALA A 247 -24.32 -5.09 0.46
C ALA A 247 -24.27 -4.78 1.96
N ALA A 248 -25.08 -5.48 2.75
CA ALA A 248 -25.17 -5.22 4.20
C ALA A 248 -23.84 -5.53 4.93
N PRO A 249 -23.26 -6.73 4.87
CA PRO A 249 -22.00 -7.03 5.55
C PRO A 249 -20.85 -6.22 4.99
N PHE A 250 -20.82 -5.95 3.67
CA PHE A 250 -19.78 -5.16 3.03
C PHE A 250 -19.78 -3.70 3.51
N LEU A 251 -20.93 -3.03 3.46
CA LEU A 251 -21.05 -1.63 3.90
C LEU A 251 -20.76 -1.47 5.39
N LEU A 252 -21.23 -2.40 6.23
CA LEU A 252 -20.94 -2.37 7.66
C LEU A 252 -19.45 -2.54 7.94
N LEU A 253 -18.78 -3.43 7.23
CA LEU A 253 -17.33 -3.64 7.36
C LEU A 253 -16.56 -2.37 6.94
N MET A 254 -16.88 -1.79 5.77
CA MET A 254 -16.26 -0.55 5.27
C MET A 254 -16.48 0.61 6.24
N LEU A 255 -17.71 0.78 6.75
CA LEU A 255 -18.04 1.85 7.69
C LEU A 255 -17.30 1.67 9.03
N ALA A 256 -17.28 0.46 9.59
CA ALA A 256 -16.58 0.17 10.83
C ALA A 256 -15.09 0.53 10.75
N PHE A 257 -14.45 0.17 9.63
CA PHE A 257 -13.04 0.50 9.43
C PHE A 257 -12.80 1.97 9.05
N THR A 258 -13.72 2.63 8.40
CA THR A 258 -13.67 4.10 8.25
C THR A 258 -13.68 4.79 9.60
N VAL A 259 -14.59 4.41 10.47
CA VAL A 259 -14.68 4.96 11.85
C VAL A 259 -13.39 4.64 12.63
N TRP A 260 -12.91 3.38 12.56
CA TRP A 260 -11.64 3.00 13.17
C TRP A 260 -10.50 3.90 12.73
N MET A 261 -10.30 4.07 11.43
CA MET A 261 -9.21 4.86 10.87
C MET A 261 -9.26 6.33 11.30
N VAL A 262 -10.47 6.93 11.33
CA VAL A 262 -10.67 8.31 11.81
C VAL A 262 -10.34 8.42 13.30
N VAL A 263 -10.86 7.52 14.12
CA VAL A 263 -10.60 7.50 15.56
C VAL A 263 -9.11 7.26 15.84
N TRP A 264 -8.51 6.28 15.17
CA TRP A 264 -7.09 5.97 15.31
C TRP A 264 -6.20 7.19 14.99
N PHE A 265 -6.49 7.86 13.89
CA PHE A 265 -5.75 9.05 13.45
C PHE A 265 -5.81 10.18 14.49
N TRP A 266 -7.02 10.57 14.91
CA TRP A 266 -7.20 11.73 15.77
C TRP A 266 -6.88 11.48 17.25
N PHE A 267 -7.12 10.27 17.75
CA PHE A 267 -6.87 9.94 19.14
C PHE A 267 -5.45 9.42 19.37
N CYS A 268 -5.00 8.48 18.58
CA CYS A 268 -3.72 7.82 18.81
C CYS A 268 -2.55 8.56 18.19
N GLY A 269 -2.75 9.26 17.05
CA GLY A 269 -1.72 10.00 16.36
C GLY A 269 -0.97 10.98 17.26
N PRO A 270 -1.65 11.95 17.91
CA PRO A 270 -1.00 12.94 18.77
C PRO A 270 -0.22 12.33 19.95
N HIS A 271 -0.68 11.19 20.47
CA HIS A 271 -0.11 10.57 21.69
C HIS A 271 1.06 9.62 21.39
N LEU A 272 1.03 8.93 20.27
CA LEU A 272 2.02 7.91 19.93
C LEU A 272 3.13 8.41 19.02
N ILE A 273 2.82 9.27 18.04
CA ILE A 273 3.76 9.65 16.98
C ILE A 273 4.78 10.68 17.43
N GLY A 274 4.39 11.60 18.31
CA GLY A 274 5.27 12.65 18.82
C GLY A 274 5.50 13.79 17.80
N LYS A 275 6.76 14.10 17.46
CA LYS A 275 7.09 15.18 16.53
C LYS A 275 6.51 14.89 15.13
N ASP A 276 6.05 15.94 14.45
CA ASP A 276 5.45 15.87 13.10
C ASP A 276 4.30 14.84 13.04
N TRP A 277 3.51 14.74 14.14
CA TRP A 277 2.50 13.69 14.27
C TRP A 277 1.45 13.75 13.16
N PHE A 278 1.09 14.96 12.73
CA PHE A 278 0.07 15.13 11.71
C PHE A 278 0.57 14.66 10.34
N GLU A 279 1.77 15.08 9.95
CA GLU A 279 2.38 14.72 8.66
C GLU A 279 2.64 13.21 8.57
N ARG A 280 3.20 12.62 9.64
CA ARG A 280 3.41 11.17 9.75
C ARG A 280 2.09 10.40 9.78
N GLY A 281 1.14 10.88 10.58
CA GLY A 281 -0.19 10.30 10.68
C GLY A 281 -0.94 10.35 9.35
N LEU A 282 -0.86 11.46 8.64
CA LEU A 282 -1.50 11.65 7.34
C LEU A 282 -0.90 10.77 6.26
N PHE A 283 0.43 10.59 6.27
CA PHE A 283 1.07 9.60 5.41
C PHE A 283 0.52 8.20 5.69
N ASN A 284 0.49 7.80 6.98
CA ASN A 284 -0.03 6.48 7.37
C ASN A 284 -1.52 6.32 7.08
N TRP A 285 -2.32 7.39 7.22
CA TRP A 285 -3.73 7.39 6.81
C TRP A 285 -3.87 7.01 5.33
N GLY A 286 -3.15 7.69 4.43
CA GLY A 286 -3.22 7.41 2.99
C GLY A 286 -2.68 6.03 2.63
N TYR A 287 -1.62 5.58 3.29
CA TYR A 287 -1.05 4.25 3.11
C TYR A 287 -2.01 3.15 3.59
N ALA A 288 -2.55 3.30 4.78
CA ALA A 288 -3.37 2.28 5.44
C ALA A 288 -4.84 2.25 4.99
N THR A 289 -5.28 3.16 4.13
CA THR A 289 -6.61 3.17 3.50
C THR A 289 -6.55 2.95 1.99
N GLY A 290 -5.39 3.13 1.37
CA GLY A 290 -5.28 3.09 -0.08
C GLY A 290 -4.00 2.39 -0.53
N THR A 291 -2.97 3.16 -0.78
CA THR A 291 -1.66 2.65 -1.21
C THR A 291 -0.55 3.56 -0.68
N PHE A 292 0.68 3.09 -0.79
CA PHE A 292 1.86 3.89 -0.47
C PHE A 292 1.89 5.21 -1.27
N ALA A 293 1.46 5.18 -2.53
CA ALA A 293 1.35 6.37 -3.37
C ALA A 293 0.33 7.38 -2.84
N THR A 294 -0.81 6.92 -2.32
CA THR A 294 -1.81 7.79 -1.67
C THR A 294 -1.23 8.50 -0.45
N GLY A 295 -0.44 7.80 0.37
CA GLY A 295 0.28 8.38 1.50
C GLY A 295 1.23 9.50 1.06
N PHE A 296 2.01 9.27 -0.01
CA PHE A 296 2.90 10.29 -0.57
C PHE A 296 2.16 11.50 -1.15
N CYS A 297 1.05 11.27 -1.86
CA CYS A 297 0.24 12.37 -2.38
C CYS A 297 -0.23 13.29 -1.25
N LEU A 298 -0.76 12.72 -0.17
CA LEU A 298 -1.22 13.49 0.97
C LEU A 298 -0.07 14.19 1.72
N LEU A 299 1.07 13.52 1.89
CA LEU A 299 2.24 14.12 2.51
C LEU A 299 2.73 15.36 1.73
N ARG A 300 2.77 15.29 0.40
CA ARG A 300 3.15 16.42 -0.45
C ARG A 300 2.21 17.62 -0.31
N VAL A 301 0.96 17.39 0.03
CA VAL A 301 0.00 18.49 0.30
C VAL A 301 0.37 19.25 1.56
N VAL A 302 0.80 18.55 2.63
CA VAL A 302 1.09 19.15 3.94
C VAL A 302 2.57 19.48 4.15
N ASP A 303 3.46 18.83 3.41
CA ASP A 303 4.91 19.07 3.46
C ASP A 303 5.52 19.02 2.04
N PRO A 304 5.25 20.01 1.19
CA PRO A 304 5.72 20.03 -0.20
C PRO A 304 7.25 20.10 -0.33
N ASN A 305 7.94 20.56 0.70
CA ASN A 305 9.39 20.74 0.70
C ASN A 305 10.13 19.64 1.48
N ASN A 306 9.44 18.59 1.92
CA ASN A 306 9.99 17.48 2.70
C ASN A 306 10.80 17.95 3.94
N ARG A 307 10.25 18.90 4.70
CA ARG A 307 10.88 19.41 5.93
C ARG A 307 10.60 18.54 7.15
N SER A 308 9.50 17.79 7.12
CA SER A 308 9.14 16.86 8.18
C SER A 308 10.04 15.61 8.15
N THR A 309 10.02 14.88 9.26
CA THR A 309 10.69 13.59 9.33
C THR A 309 9.86 12.43 8.75
N ALA A 310 8.63 12.69 8.30
CA ALA A 310 7.69 11.68 7.83
C ALA A 310 8.26 10.78 6.73
N LEU A 311 8.88 11.39 5.70
CA LEU A 311 9.45 10.65 4.58
C LEU A 311 10.66 9.79 5.01
N SER A 312 11.59 10.37 5.81
CA SER A 312 12.80 9.66 6.24
C SER A 312 12.50 8.52 7.20
N ASP A 313 11.56 8.71 8.12
CA ASP A 313 11.19 7.68 9.09
C ASP A 313 10.37 6.56 8.43
N THR A 314 9.50 6.90 7.50
CA THR A 314 8.80 5.91 6.67
C THR A 314 9.79 5.09 5.85
N ALA A 315 10.79 5.72 5.23
CA ALA A 315 11.81 5.01 4.45
C ALA A 315 12.63 4.01 5.29
N ILE A 316 12.80 4.28 6.59
CA ILE A 316 13.47 3.36 7.52
C ILE A 316 12.57 2.17 7.88
N LEU A 317 11.30 2.41 8.16
CA LEU A 317 10.37 1.38 8.64
C LEU A 317 9.86 0.45 7.52
N THR A 318 9.56 1.02 6.37
CA THR A 318 8.89 0.32 5.26
C THR A 318 9.56 -0.97 4.80
N PRO A 319 10.89 -1.09 4.63
CA PRO A 319 11.49 -2.35 4.20
C PRO A 319 11.22 -3.53 5.12
N PHE A 320 11.16 -3.29 6.42
CA PHE A 320 10.87 -4.33 7.42
C PHE A 320 9.38 -4.66 7.44
N GLU A 321 8.53 -3.65 7.37
CA GLU A 321 7.08 -3.82 7.38
C GLU A 321 6.57 -4.52 6.14
N HIS A 322 7.09 -4.19 4.95
CA HIS A 322 6.66 -4.80 3.70
C HIS A 322 6.94 -6.31 3.65
N VAL A 323 8.06 -6.78 4.19
CA VAL A 323 8.33 -8.22 4.24
C VAL A 323 7.26 -8.95 5.04
N VAL A 324 6.92 -8.42 6.23
CA VAL A 324 5.90 -9.02 7.11
C VAL A 324 4.51 -8.89 6.49
N GLU A 325 4.18 -7.71 5.95
CA GLU A 325 2.90 -7.41 5.34
C GLU A 325 2.62 -8.31 4.13
N ILE A 326 3.56 -8.38 3.18
CA ILE A 326 3.41 -9.20 1.98
C ILE A 326 3.29 -10.68 2.35
N THR A 327 4.08 -11.15 3.33
CA THR A 327 3.97 -12.51 3.83
C THR A 327 2.59 -12.78 4.43
N ALA A 328 2.09 -11.88 5.27
CA ALA A 328 0.77 -12.02 5.88
C ALA A 328 -0.36 -11.96 4.84
N LEU A 329 -0.32 -10.99 3.90
CA LEU A 329 -1.32 -10.88 2.83
C LEU A 329 -1.36 -12.11 1.92
N SER A 330 -0.23 -12.79 1.78
CA SER A 330 -0.09 -13.96 0.92
C SER A 330 -0.52 -15.25 1.60
N LEU A 331 -0.05 -15.48 2.82
CA LEU A 331 -0.34 -16.72 3.56
C LEU A 331 -1.74 -16.70 4.17
N GLY A 332 -2.26 -15.54 4.51
CA GLY A 332 -3.58 -15.43 5.14
C GLY A 332 -4.71 -16.10 4.38
N PRO A 333 -4.90 -15.83 3.07
CA PRO A 333 -5.92 -16.51 2.27
C PRO A 333 -5.77 -18.02 2.27
N VAL A 334 -4.53 -18.52 2.19
CA VAL A 334 -4.23 -19.98 2.21
C VAL A 334 -4.58 -20.57 3.57
N LEU A 335 -4.12 -19.99 4.67
CA LEU A 335 -4.38 -20.47 6.02
C LEU A 335 -5.88 -20.45 6.36
N LEU A 336 -6.57 -19.37 6.00
CA LEU A 336 -8.02 -19.26 6.21
C LEU A 336 -8.82 -20.29 5.41
N SER A 337 -8.31 -20.70 4.27
CA SER A 337 -8.97 -21.67 3.39
C SER A 337 -8.73 -23.11 3.82
N THR A 338 -7.57 -23.39 4.43
CA THR A 338 -7.21 -24.73 4.90
C THR A 338 -7.71 -25.01 6.32
N GLY A 339 -8.26 -24.02 7.01
CA GLY A 339 -8.75 -24.14 8.40
C GLY A 339 -7.63 -24.29 9.43
N ALA A 340 -6.41 -23.86 9.08
CA ALA A 340 -5.22 -23.92 9.92
C ALA A 340 -5.09 -22.66 10.81
#